data_e126708d5acc0f265e73668423b12d6d
#
_entry.id   e126708d5acc0f265e73668423b12d6d
#
_cell.length_a   1.000
_cell.length_b   1.000
_cell.length_c   1.000
_cell.angle_alpha   90.00
_cell.angle_beta   90.00
_cell.angle_gamma   90.00
#
_symmetry.space_group_name_H-M   'P 1'
#
loop_
_entity.id
_entity.type
_entity.pdbx_description
1 polymer ?
#
loop_
_entity_poly.entity_id
_entity_poly.type
_entity_poly.pdbx_seq_one_letter_code
_entity_poly.pdbx_strand_id
1 'polypeptide(L)'
;MSEYQGTFKRYEKKYLVTQQQYNALAKAFAARMVPDRFAESTISNIYYDTPDFRLIRRSLDRPAYKEKLRLRTYRTPGADTEAFVEIKKKYDHIVYKRRIAMTYSEAQAYLDGGAAPEQSQISREIDWFLHFYKGIQPAMCICYDRLALFDKYQPELRVTFDSGIRWRMDDLDLSSGSAGDHLLPHDTCLMEIKIPGTTPLWLARVLSENAIFPTHFSKYGAAYQTMLRESRSPQFGSETIHINEKGEIYCA
;
A
#
# COMPACT_ATOMS: atom_id res chain seq x y z
N MET A 1 25.06 15.53 20.71
CA MET A 1 23.65 15.90 20.99
C MET A 1 22.95 16.00 19.64
N SER A 2 22.11 15.03 19.26
CA SER A 2 21.34 15.11 18.03
C SER A 2 20.17 16.07 18.28
N GLU A 3 20.15 17.19 17.58
CA GLU A 3 19.01 18.09 17.59
C GLU A 3 17.75 17.33 17.17
N TYR A 4 16.79 17.29 18.07
CA TYR A 4 15.45 16.78 17.82
C TYR A 4 14.78 17.76 16.85
N GLN A 5 14.86 17.46 15.55
CA GLN A 5 14.22 18.26 14.52
C GLN A 5 12.70 18.17 14.67
N GLY A 6 12.11 19.31 15.01
CA GLY A 6 10.69 19.49 15.20
C GLY A 6 9.84 19.03 14.00
N THR A 7 8.56 18.91 14.22
CA THR A 7 7.52 18.39 13.34
C THR A 7 7.63 18.94 11.90
N PHE A 8 8.18 18.16 10.97
CA PHE A 8 8.21 18.53 9.55
C PHE A 8 6.86 18.28 8.91
N LYS A 9 6.24 19.34 8.42
CA LYS A 9 5.07 19.24 7.56
C LYS A 9 5.51 18.68 6.20
N ARG A 10 5.42 17.37 6.01
CA ARG A 10 5.75 16.70 4.75
C ARG A 10 4.50 16.55 3.91
N TYR A 11 4.57 17.00 2.67
CA TYR A 11 3.53 16.75 1.68
C TYR A 11 3.85 15.46 0.93
N GLU A 12 2.85 14.59 0.82
CA GLU A 12 2.90 13.38 0.02
C GLU A 12 1.91 13.53 -1.14
N LYS A 13 2.42 13.56 -2.36
CA LYS A 13 1.61 13.58 -3.58
C LYS A 13 1.78 12.27 -4.32
N LYS A 14 0.71 11.78 -4.92
CA LYS A 14 0.65 10.51 -5.64
C LYS A 14 0.27 10.74 -7.08
N TYR A 15 0.82 9.89 -7.94
CA TYR A 15 0.62 9.97 -9.38
C TYR A 15 0.54 8.54 -9.93
N LEU A 16 -0.41 8.29 -10.83
CA LEU A 16 -0.37 7.10 -11.67
C LEU A 16 0.43 7.47 -12.92
N VAL A 17 1.42 6.66 -13.23
CA VAL A 17 2.43 6.95 -14.26
C VAL A 17 2.50 5.78 -15.22
N THR A 18 2.29 6.07 -16.51
CA THR A 18 2.45 5.07 -17.57
C THR A 18 3.93 4.76 -17.81
N GLN A 19 4.23 3.66 -18.49
CA GLN A 19 5.62 3.29 -18.83
C GLN A 19 6.31 4.40 -19.65
N GLN A 20 5.61 5.07 -20.56
CA GLN A 20 6.15 6.18 -21.34
C GLN A 20 6.54 7.36 -20.43
N GLN A 21 5.64 7.74 -19.52
CA GLN A 21 5.89 8.81 -18.55
C GLN A 21 7.02 8.44 -17.57
N TYR A 22 7.08 7.18 -17.14
CA TYR A 22 8.19 6.67 -16.31
C TYR A 22 9.53 6.83 -17.02
N ASN A 23 9.63 6.46 -18.30
CA ASN A 23 10.85 6.59 -19.08
C ASN A 23 11.30 8.08 -19.23
N ALA A 24 10.35 9.00 -19.38
CA ALA A 24 10.64 10.42 -19.41
C ALA A 24 11.14 10.94 -18.05
N LEU A 25 10.48 10.52 -16.94
CA LEU A 25 10.93 10.83 -15.58
C LEU A 25 12.32 10.27 -15.29
N ALA A 26 12.60 9.02 -15.67
CA ALA A 26 13.90 8.38 -15.46
C ALA A 26 15.02 9.17 -16.12
N LYS A 27 14.82 9.67 -17.35
CA LYS A 27 15.77 10.55 -18.05
C LYS A 27 15.98 11.88 -17.29
N ALA A 28 14.91 12.52 -16.84
CA ALA A 28 14.99 13.79 -16.11
C ALA A 28 15.64 13.61 -14.72
N PHE A 29 15.44 12.47 -14.08
CA PHE A 29 15.96 12.14 -12.76
C PHE A 29 17.44 11.73 -12.75
N ALA A 30 17.97 11.22 -13.86
CA ALA A 30 19.32 10.66 -13.96
C ALA A 30 20.43 11.59 -13.43
N ALA A 31 20.26 12.92 -13.59
CA ALA A 31 21.26 13.91 -13.14
C ALA A 31 21.13 14.27 -11.65
N ARG A 32 20.00 13.99 -11.00
CA ARG A 32 19.67 14.49 -9.66
C ARG A 32 19.28 13.43 -8.65
N MET A 33 18.47 12.48 -9.08
CA MET A 33 17.94 11.47 -8.18
C MET A 33 18.90 10.29 -8.09
N VAL A 34 19.15 9.82 -6.89
CA VAL A 34 20.02 8.68 -6.62
C VAL A 34 19.24 7.62 -5.85
N PRO A 35 19.58 6.33 -6.04
CA PRO A 35 18.95 5.24 -5.31
C PRO A 35 19.14 5.39 -3.79
N ASP A 36 18.11 5.10 -3.02
CA ASP A 36 18.18 4.96 -1.57
C ASP A 36 19.00 3.71 -1.19
N ARG A 37 19.45 3.60 0.04
CA ARG A 37 20.12 2.41 0.59
C ARG A 37 19.36 1.10 0.31
N PHE A 38 18.04 1.17 0.24
CA PHE A 38 17.13 0.06 -0.06
C PHE A 38 16.39 0.32 -1.38
N ALA A 39 17.15 0.72 -2.41
CA ALA A 39 16.62 1.19 -3.68
C ALA A 39 15.54 0.30 -4.27
N GLU A 40 15.79 -1.00 -4.31
CA GLU A 40 14.86 -1.99 -4.85
C GLU A 40 14.45 -2.98 -3.76
N SER A 41 13.15 -3.11 -3.55
CA SER A 41 12.60 -4.03 -2.58
C SER A 41 11.17 -4.43 -2.93
N THR A 42 10.88 -5.72 -2.80
CA THR A 42 9.48 -6.18 -2.76
C THR A 42 8.93 -5.91 -1.38
N ILE A 43 7.86 -5.13 -1.31
CA ILE A 43 7.19 -4.81 -0.06
C ILE A 43 5.91 -5.62 0.04
N SER A 44 5.81 -6.43 1.08
CA SER A 44 4.63 -7.24 1.37
C SER A 44 3.91 -6.72 2.60
N ASN A 45 2.59 -6.64 2.53
CA ASN A 45 1.77 -6.14 3.63
C ASN A 45 0.51 -6.98 3.79
N ILE A 46 0.13 -7.26 5.03
CA ILE A 46 -1.23 -7.67 5.38
C ILE A 46 -1.91 -6.49 6.05
N TYR A 47 -3.02 -6.03 5.49
CA TYR A 47 -3.91 -5.08 6.14
C TYR A 47 -4.87 -5.80 7.05
N TYR A 48 -5.04 -5.26 8.26
CA TYR A 48 -5.96 -5.76 9.27
C TYR A 48 -7.20 -4.88 9.30
N ASP A 49 -8.37 -5.50 9.33
CA ASP A 49 -9.67 -4.83 9.37
C ASP A 49 -10.68 -5.67 10.14
N THR A 50 -11.84 -5.13 10.41
CA THR A 50 -12.97 -5.87 10.94
C THR A 50 -13.58 -6.80 9.85
N PRO A 51 -14.32 -7.86 10.21
CA PRO A 51 -14.94 -8.77 9.23
C PRO A 51 -15.83 -8.06 8.19
N ASP A 52 -16.39 -6.92 8.56
CA ASP A 52 -17.21 -6.09 7.68
C ASP A 52 -16.44 -4.97 6.97
N PHE A 53 -15.10 -4.98 7.02
CA PHE A 53 -14.22 -3.99 6.40
C PHE A 53 -14.48 -2.54 6.87
N ARG A 54 -14.82 -2.34 8.11
CA ARG A 54 -15.21 -1.04 8.69
C ARG A 54 -14.15 0.04 8.48
N LEU A 55 -12.86 -0.28 8.68
CA LEU A 55 -11.77 0.70 8.58
C LEU A 55 -11.60 1.21 7.16
N ILE A 56 -11.60 0.31 6.16
CA ILE A 56 -11.43 0.72 4.79
C ILE A 56 -12.66 1.41 4.24
N ARG A 57 -13.86 0.92 4.54
CA ARG A 57 -15.12 1.58 4.16
C ARG A 57 -15.14 3.03 4.67
N ARG A 58 -14.91 3.19 5.98
CA ARG A 58 -14.80 4.53 6.57
C ARG A 58 -13.70 5.37 5.94
N SER A 59 -12.54 4.76 5.60
CA SER A 59 -11.44 5.50 4.96
C SER A 59 -11.80 6.03 3.57
N LEU A 60 -12.70 5.37 2.83
CA LEU A 60 -13.17 5.78 1.50
C LEU A 60 -14.12 6.97 1.57
N ASP A 61 -14.89 7.11 2.62
CA ASP A 61 -15.81 8.24 2.86
C ASP A 61 -15.08 9.56 3.15
N ARG A 62 -13.74 9.55 3.17
CA ARG A 62 -12.86 10.70 3.39
C ARG A 62 -13.15 11.48 4.68
N PRO A 63 -13.35 10.81 5.83
CA PRO A 63 -13.63 11.48 7.09
C PRO A 63 -12.44 12.30 7.57
N ALA A 64 -12.68 13.22 8.51
CA ALA A 64 -11.60 13.98 9.17
C ALA A 64 -10.60 13.06 9.87
N TYR A 65 -11.07 11.96 10.50
CA TYR A 65 -10.25 10.94 11.15
C TYR A 65 -10.38 9.57 10.51
N LYS A 66 -9.24 8.97 10.18
CA LYS A 66 -9.13 7.58 9.71
C LYS A 66 -7.83 6.93 10.10
N GLU A 67 -7.87 5.62 10.23
CA GLU A 67 -6.71 4.83 10.61
C GLU A 67 -6.64 3.50 9.86
N LYS A 68 -5.47 2.89 9.86
CA LYS A 68 -5.18 1.60 9.25
C LYS A 68 -4.11 0.90 10.05
N LEU A 69 -4.26 -0.40 10.22
CA LEU A 69 -3.26 -1.29 10.80
C LEU A 69 -2.74 -2.22 9.71
N ARG A 70 -1.44 -2.49 9.71
CA ARG A 70 -0.84 -3.47 8.81
C ARG A 70 0.41 -4.09 9.39
N LEU A 71 0.62 -5.35 9.05
CA LEU A 71 1.90 -6.03 9.15
C LEU A 71 2.67 -5.83 7.84
N ARG A 72 3.96 -5.52 7.95
CA ARG A 72 4.81 -5.28 6.77
C ARG A 72 6.14 -6.03 6.89
N THR A 73 6.57 -6.60 5.76
CA THR A 73 7.93 -7.10 5.56
C THR A 73 8.56 -6.53 4.29
N TYR A 74 9.86 -6.62 4.21
CA TYR A 74 10.65 -6.38 3.02
C TYR A 74 11.14 -7.73 2.51
N ARG A 75 10.66 -8.17 1.34
CA ARG A 75 10.77 -9.53 0.79
C ARG A 75 9.88 -10.54 1.51
N THR A 76 9.91 -11.79 1.02
CA THR A 76 9.23 -12.92 1.66
C THR A 76 9.93 -13.25 2.99
N PRO A 77 9.24 -13.24 4.13
CA PRO A 77 9.86 -13.47 5.42
C PRO A 77 10.02 -14.95 5.75
N GLY A 78 11.09 -15.28 6.47
CA GLY A 78 11.12 -16.43 7.38
C GLY A 78 10.74 -16.00 8.80
N ALA A 79 10.66 -16.94 9.73
CA ALA A 79 10.23 -16.70 11.12
C ALA A 79 10.99 -15.54 11.81
N ASP A 80 12.31 -15.51 11.66
CA ASP A 80 13.20 -14.53 12.30
C ASP A 80 13.41 -13.25 11.46
N THR A 81 12.72 -13.12 10.32
CA THR A 81 12.84 -11.93 9.47
C THR A 81 12.24 -10.72 10.17
N GLU A 82 12.90 -9.57 10.10
CA GLU A 82 12.37 -8.31 10.63
C GLU A 82 11.05 -7.95 9.96
N ALA A 83 10.03 -7.74 10.77
CA ALA A 83 8.70 -7.32 10.40
C ALA A 83 8.28 -6.08 11.18
N PHE A 84 7.34 -5.35 10.63
CA PHE A 84 6.86 -4.09 11.19
C PHE A 84 5.35 -4.12 11.37
N VAL A 85 4.89 -3.99 12.60
CA VAL A 85 3.48 -3.69 12.88
C VAL A 85 3.32 -2.18 12.85
N GLU A 86 2.55 -1.70 11.88
CA GLU A 86 2.43 -0.27 11.58
C GLU A 86 0.99 0.20 11.74
N ILE A 87 0.78 1.25 12.54
CA ILE A 87 -0.47 2.00 12.59
C ILE A 87 -0.30 3.35 11.88
N LYS A 88 -1.22 3.66 10.99
CA LYS A 88 -1.29 4.95 10.30
C LYS A 88 -2.60 5.62 10.63
N LYS A 89 -2.53 6.74 11.32
CA LYS A 89 -3.67 7.61 11.64
C LYS A 89 -3.59 8.85 10.78
N LYS A 90 -4.73 9.33 10.31
CA LYS A 90 -4.84 10.63 9.64
C LYS A 90 -5.94 11.43 10.33
N TYR A 91 -5.61 12.62 10.81
CA TYR A 91 -6.55 13.55 11.39
C TYR A 91 -6.34 14.93 10.76
N ASP A 92 -7.37 15.53 10.24
CA ASP A 92 -7.37 16.86 9.64
C ASP A 92 -6.14 17.10 8.74
N HIS A 93 -5.98 16.24 7.73
CA HIS A 93 -4.86 16.23 6.78
C HIS A 93 -3.48 15.87 7.36
N ILE A 94 -3.30 15.83 8.68
CA ILE A 94 -2.04 15.43 9.32
C ILE A 94 -1.96 13.90 9.40
N VAL A 95 -0.82 13.35 9.01
CA VAL A 95 -0.57 11.90 9.02
C VAL A 95 0.39 11.57 10.15
N TYR A 96 -0.05 10.70 11.06
CA TYR A 96 0.75 10.08 12.09
C TYR A 96 1.02 8.63 11.68
N LYS A 97 2.28 8.28 11.51
CA LYS A 97 2.71 6.91 11.25
C LYS A 97 3.60 6.46 12.39
N ARG A 98 3.21 5.37 13.03
CA ARG A 98 3.98 4.72 14.09
C ARG A 98 4.19 3.26 13.73
N ARG A 99 5.33 2.70 14.13
CA ARG A 99 5.66 1.30 13.91
C ARG A 99 6.52 0.75 15.01
N ILE A 100 6.38 -0.53 15.28
CA ILE A 100 7.31 -1.33 16.06
C ILE A 100 7.93 -2.39 15.16
N ALA A 101 9.21 -2.66 15.36
CA ALA A 101 9.95 -3.73 14.70
C ALA A 101 10.02 -4.94 15.63
N MET A 102 9.85 -6.13 15.07
CA MET A 102 9.96 -7.40 15.77
C MET A 102 10.23 -8.50 14.73
N THR A 103 10.45 -9.73 15.13
CA THR A 103 10.51 -10.85 14.17
C THR A 103 9.14 -11.12 13.57
N TYR A 104 9.10 -11.77 12.41
CA TYR A 104 7.83 -12.08 11.74
C TYR A 104 6.94 -12.98 12.61
N SER A 105 7.53 -13.98 13.24
CA SER A 105 6.81 -14.88 14.16
C SER A 105 6.23 -14.14 15.38
N GLU A 106 6.99 -13.22 15.99
CA GLU A 106 6.49 -12.37 17.08
C GLU A 106 5.34 -11.47 16.61
N ALA A 107 5.45 -10.90 15.41
CA ALA A 107 4.42 -10.04 14.86
C ALA A 107 3.11 -10.78 14.59
N GLN A 108 3.18 -12.02 14.09
CA GLN A 108 2.02 -12.89 13.94
C GLN A 108 1.39 -13.20 15.31
N ALA A 109 2.17 -13.71 16.26
CA ALA A 109 1.69 -14.03 17.61
C ALA A 109 1.07 -12.79 18.30
N TYR A 110 1.68 -11.62 18.16
CA TYR A 110 1.16 -10.35 18.71
C TYR A 110 -0.20 -9.97 18.11
N LEU A 111 -0.31 -10.03 16.78
CA LEU A 111 -1.55 -9.66 16.09
C LEU A 111 -2.67 -10.71 16.24
N ASP A 112 -2.33 -11.95 16.62
CA ASP A 112 -3.27 -13.02 16.97
C ASP A 112 -3.74 -12.95 18.44
N GLY A 113 -3.40 -11.86 19.13
CA GLY A 113 -3.86 -11.60 20.51
C GLY A 113 -2.83 -11.85 21.60
N GLY A 114 -1.57 -12.13 21.24
CA GLY A 114 -0.45 -12.19 22.18
C GLY A 114 -0.03 -10.80 22.69
N ALA A 115 0.92 -10.77 23.61
CA ALA A 115 1.52 -9.53 24.10
C ALA A 115 2.58 -9.02 23.12
N ALA A 116 2.75 -7.68 23.04
CA ALA A 116 3.87 -7.11 22.32
C ALA A 116 5.20 -7.54 22.97
N PRO A 117 6.23 -7.91 22.17
CA PRO A 117 7.54 -8.30 22.71
C PRO A 117 8.19 -7.21 23.56
N GLU A 118 7.96 -5.97 23.22
CA GLU A 118 8.46 -4.80 23.95
C GLU A 118 7.31 -3.84 24.27
N GLN A 119 7.24 -3.43 25.54
CA GLN A 119 6.25 -2.46 26.01
C GLN A 119 6.72 -1.03 25.72
N SER A 120 6.01 -0.33 24.87
CA SER A 120 6.28 1.03 24.44
C SER A 120 4.99 1.85 24.35
N GLN A 121 5.11 3.16 24.13
CA GLN A 121 3.93 3.97 23.81
C GLN A 121 3.24 3.46 22.52
N ILE A 122 4.03 3.03 21.53
CA ILE A 122 3.50 2.58 20.23
C ILE A 122 2.78 1.24 20.40
N SER A 123 3.34 0.28 21.16
CA SER A 123 2.66 -0.98 21.43
C SER A 123 1.33 -0.76 22.14
N ARG A 124 1.29 0.11 23.15
CA ARG A 124 0.02 0.48 23.83
C ARG A 124 -1.01 1.12 22.90
N GLU A 125 -0.57 1.93 21.91
CA GLU A 125 -1.48 2.49 20.90
C GLU A 125 -2.04 1.41 19.97
N ILE A 126 -1.24 0.39 19.64
CA ILE A 126 -1.67 -0.75 18.82
C ILE A 126 -2.59 -1.66 19.64
N ASP A 127 -2.25 -1.96 20.90
CA ASP A 127 -3.08 -2.75 21.82
C ASP A 127 -4.46 -2.11 21.98
N TRP A 128 -4.48 -0.78 22.19
CA TRP A 128 -5.74 -0.05 22.25
C TRP A 128 -6.55 -0.18 20.95
N PHE A 129 -5.90 -0.09 19.80
CA PHE A 129 -6.53 -0.24 18.49
C PHE A 129 -7.14 -1.64 18.32
N LEU A 130 -6.39 -2.70 18.64
CA LEU A 130 -6.83 -4.08 18.56
C LEU A 130 -8.03 -4.34 19.50
N HIS A 131 -7.98 -3.77 20.69
CA HIS A 131 -9.07 -3.89 21.68
C HIS A 131 -10.33 -3.10 21.29
N PHE A 132 -10.15 -1.89 20.75
CA PHE A 132 -11.24 -1.00 20.36
C PHE A 132 -12.03 -1.52 19.15
N TYR A 133 -11.33 -2.01 18.14
CA TYR A 133 -11.94 -2.63 16.97
C TYR A 133 -12.09 -4.13 17.18
N LYS A 134 -13.19 -4.55 17.80
CA LYS A 134 -13.45 -5.97 18.06
C LYS A 134 -13.45 -6.77 16.76
N GLY A 135 -12.79 -7.93 16.77
CA GLY A 135 -12.74 -8.84 15.64
C GLY A 135 -11.77 -8.39 14.52
N ILE A 136 -10.78 -7.57 14.84
CA ILE A 136 -9.69 -7.26 13.91
C ILE A 136 -9.02 -8.57 13.49
N GLN A 137 -8.86 -8.73 12.18
CA GLN A 137 -8.28 -9.93 11.58
C GLN A 137 -7.52 -9.56 10.29
N PRO A 138 -6.65 -10.42 9.77
CA PRO A 138 -6.10 -10.27 8.43
C PRO A 138 -7.23 -10.12 7.41
N ALA A 139 -7.17 -9.10 6.58
CA ALA A 139 -8.25 -8.78 5.64
C ALA A 139 -7.79 -8.80 4.19
N MET A 140 -6.55 -8.39 3.92
CA MET A 140 -6.04 -8.30 2.56
C MET A 140 -4.51 -8.25 2.53
N CYS A 141 -3.91 -9.10 1.71
CA CYS A 141 -2.49 -9.01 1.37
C CYS A 141 -2.29 -8.05 0.19
N ILE A 142 -1.30 -7.17 0.28
CA ILE A 142 -0.91 -6.27 -0.82
C ILE A 142 0.60 -6.25 -0.94
N CYS A 143 1.10 -6.68 -2.09
CA CYS A 143 2.52 -6.72 -2.42
C CYS A 143 2.81 -5.80 -3.61
N TYR A 144 4.02 -5.26 -3.66
CA TYR A 144 4.47 -4.43 -4.78
C TYR A 144 5.99 -4.30 -4.78
N ASP A 145 6.52 -4.04 -5.95
CA ASP A 145 7.95 -3.85 -6.15
C ASP A 145 8.24 -2.34 -6.15
N ARG A 146 9.13 -1.90 -5.26
CA ARG A 146 9.43 -0.48 -5.02
C ARG A 146 10.83 -0.14 -5.48
N LEU A 147 10.94 0.92 -6.28
CA LEU A 147 12.17 1.68 -6.46
C LEU A 147 12.09 2.96 -5.61
N ALA A 148 13.09 3.20 -4.75
CA ALA A 148 13.16 4.38 -3.89
C ALA A 148 14.36 5.26 -4.27
N LEU A 149 14.09 6.55 -4.51
CA LEU A 149 15.07 7.55 -4.90
C LEU A 149 15.01 8.76 -3.98
N PHE A 150 16.12 9.46 -3.83
CA PHE A 150 16.17 10.79 -3.21
C PHE A 150 16.99 11.77 -4.04
N ASP A 151 16.71 13.07 -3.90
CA ASP A 151 17.48 14.11 -4.60
C ASP A 151 18.83 14.33 -3.89
N LYS A 152 19.95 14.22 -4.63
CA LYS A 152 21.31 14.33 -4.08
C LYS A 152 21.63 15.72 -3.50
N TYR A 153 20.90 16.76 -3.93
CA TYR A 153 21.05 18.13 -3.45
C TYR A 153 20.04 18.51 -2.37
N GLN A 154 18.94 17.77 -2.29
CA GLN A 154 17.83 17.99 -1.36
C GLN A 154 17.30 16.64 -0.85
N PRO A 155 18.05 15.96 0.05
CA PRO A 155 17.77 14.57 0.44
C PRO A 155 16.38 14.32 1.04
N GLU A 156 15.70 15.37 1.50
CA GLU A 156 14.31 15.30 1.97
C GLU A 156 13.30 15.11 0.84
N LEU A 157 13.65 15.50 -0.41
CA LEU A 157 12.86 15.17 -1.58
C LEU A 157 13.07 13.70 -1.92
N ARG A 158 12.04 12.91 -1.70
CA ARG A 158 12.03 11.47 -1.97
C ARG A 158 10.96 11.13 -2.99
N VAL A 159 11.31 10.26 -3.91
CA VAL A 159 10.40 9.70 -4.91
C VAL A 159 10.44 8.19 -4.81
N THR A 160 9.27 7.55 -4.79
CA THR A 160 9.18 6.10 -4.89
C THR A 160 8.29 5.73 -6.06
N PHE A 161 8.67 4.68 -6.79
CA PHE A 161 7.85 4.05 -7.81
C PHE A 161 7.45 2.67 -7.30
N ASP A 162 6.16 2.42 -7.21
CA ASP A 162 5.59 1.13 -6.84
C ASP A 162 4.97 0.50 -8.08
N SER A 163 5.59 -0.56 -8.59
CA SER A 163 5.17 -1.33 -9.76
C SER A 163 4.65 -2.70 -9.35
N GLY A 164 3.98 -3.40 -10.28
CA GLY A 164 3.48 -4.75 -10.04
C GLY A 164 2.67 -4.85 -8.75
N ILE A 165 1.78 -3.90 -8.49
CA ILE A 165 0.95 -3.91 -7.28
C ILE A 165 -0.03 -5.08 -7.40
N ARG A 166 0.08 -6.03 -6.47
CA ARG A 166 -0.68 -7.29 -6.42
C ARG A 166 -1.47 -7.36 -5.12
N TRP A 167 -2.62 -7.99 -5.15
CA TRP A 167 -3.46 -8.18 -3.96
C TRP A 167 -4.08 -9.56 -3.93
N ARG A 168 -4.40 -10.08 -2.74
CA ARG A 168 -5.17 -11.32 -2.52
C ARG A 168 -5.90 -11.26 -1.20
N MET A 169 -6.95 -12.08 -1.07
CA MET A 169 -7.74 -12.23 0.16
C MET A 169 -7.64 -13.62 0.79
N ASP A 170 -7.12 -14.55 0.08
CA ASP A 170 -6.77 -15.89 0.52
C ASP A 170 -5.29 -15.94 0.89
N ASP A 171 -4.89 -17.00 1.61
CA ASP A 171 -3.50 -17.22 2.03
C ASP A 171 -2.85 -15.95 2.59
N LEU A 172 -3.47 -15.38 3.63
CA LEU A 172 -3.03 -14.12 4.25
C LEU A 172 -1.81 -14.32 5.16
N ASP A 173 -0.80 -15.02 4.64
CA ASP A 173 0.53 -15.21 5.22
C ASP A 173 1.58 -14.61 4.28
N LEU A 174 2.50 -13.77 4.81
CA LEU A 174 3.54 -13.15 3.99
C LEU A 174 4.65 -14.13 3.60
N SER A 175 4.79 -15.24 4.32
CA SER A 175 5.75 -16.30 4.00
C SER A 175 5.36 -17.08 2.74
N SER A 176 4.08 -17.05 2.36
CA SER A 176 3.57 -17.62 1.10
C SER A 176 3.99 -16.84 -0.16
N GLY A 177 4.76 -15.77 0.03
CA GLY A 177 5.28 -14.99 -1.09
C GLY A 177 4.40 -13.81 -1.50
N SER A 178 4.70 -13.24 -2.68
CA SER A 178 4.11 -11.98 -3.16
C SER A 178 3.12 -12.17 -4.32
N ALA A 179 2.59 -13.36 -4.54
CA ALA A 179 1.58 -13.64 -5.56
C ALA A 179 0.25 -12.92 -5.27
N GLY A 180 -0.56 -12.74 -6.30
CA GLY A 180 -1.89 -12.13 -6.23
C GLY A 180 -2.29 -11.48 -7.54
N ASP A 181 -3.53 -11.00 -7.63
CA ASP A 181 -4.06 -10.34 -8.81
C ASP A 181 -3.52 -8.92 -8.96
N HIS A 182 -3.27 -8.50 -10.19
CA HIS A 182 -2.74 -7.16 -10.44
C HIS A 182 -3.80 -6.08 -10.21
N LEU A 183 -3.43 -5.06 -9.41
CA LEU A 183 -4.31 -3.94 -9.08
C LEU A 183 -4.29 -2.83 -10.13
N LEU A 184 -3.20 -2.72 -10.87
CA LEU A 184 -3.01 -1.76 -11.94
C LEU A 184 -2.57 -2.48 -13.22
N PRO A 185 -2.79 -1.90 -14.40
CA PRO A 185 -2.21 -2.39 -15.65
C PRO A 185 -0.69 -2.55 -15.54
N HIS A 186 -0.12 -3.52 -16.25
CA HIS A 186 1.31 -3.85 -16.19
C HIS A 186 2.23 -2.69 -16.60
N ASP A 187 1.74 -1.79 -17.44
CA ASP A 187 2.45 -0.60 -17.93
C ASP A 187 2.27 0.64 -17.03
N THR A 188 1.63 0.48 -15.87
CA THR A 188 1.31 1.57 -14.95
C THR A 188 1.93 1.33 -13.59
N CYS A 189 2.60 2.35 -13.05
CA CYS A 189 3.10 2.33 -11.67
C CYS A 189 2.54 3.51 -10.85
N LEU A 190 2.59 3.36 -9.53
CA LEU A 190 2.26 4.41 -8.58
C LEU A 190 3.54 5.13 -8.15
N MET A 191 3.68 6.39 -8.55
CA MET A 191 4.72 7.26 -8.04
C MET A 191 4.23 8.02 -6.81
N GLU A 192 5.03 8.03 -5.74
CA GLU A 192 4.80 8.85 -4.55
C GLU A 192 5.96 9.83 -4.37
N ILE A 193 5.65 11.12 -4.32
CA ILE A 193 6.63 12.19 -4.08
C ILE A 193 6.42 12.72 -2.66
N LYS A 194 7.49 12.74 -1.87
CA LYS A 194 7.52 13.31 -0.52
C LYS A 194 8.44 14.51 -0.49
N ILE A 195 7.90 15.65 -0.09
CA ILE A 195 8.60 16.94 -0.07
C ILE A 195 8.34 17.67 1.25
N PRO A 196 9.35 18.34 1.83
CA PRO A 196 9.20 19.15 3.05
C PRO A 196 8.72 20.57 2.74
N GLY A 197 7.96 20.81 1.73
CA GLY A 197 7.52 22.16 1.36
C GLY A 197 6.96 22.24 -0.05
N THR A 198 7.38 23.23 -0.81
CA THR A 198 6.95 23.41 -2.20
C THR A 198 7.67 22.47 -3.15
N THR A 199 6.97 22.04 -4.20
CA THR A 199 7.57 21.22 -5.27
C THR A 199 8.67 22.04 -5.97
N PRO A 200 9.91 21.54 -6.07
CA PRO A 200 10.97 22.22 -6.81
C PRO A 200 10.57 22.49 -8.25
N LEU A 201 10.97 23.67 -8.78
CA LEU A 201 10.55 24.10 -10.11
C LEU A 201 10.94 23.12 -11.22
N TRP A 202 12.15 22.52 -11.12
CA TRP A 202 12.59 21.51 -12.07
C TRP A 202 11.65 20.30 -12.11
N LEU A 203 11.21 19.82 -10.94
CA LEU A 203 10.29 18.68 -10.83
C LEU A 203 8.89 19.06 -11.32
N ALA A 204 8.42 20.27 -10.97
CA ALA A 204 7.13 20.76 -11.44
C ALA A 204 7.08 20.86 -12.98
N ARG A 205 8.16 21.32 -13.62
CA ARG A 205 8.30 21.36 -15.08
C ARG A 205 8.23 19.97 -15.69
N VAL A 206 9.04 19.02 -15.21
CA VAL A 206 9.06 17.65 -15.71
C VAL A 206 7.68 17.01 -15.61
N LEU A 207 6.98 17.17 -14.48
CA LEU A 207 5.62 16.65 -14.31
C LEU A 207 4.65 17.26 -15.31
N SER A 208 4.70 18.59 -15.50
CA SER A 208 3.80 19.33 -16.39
C SER A 208 4.05 18.98 -17.87
N GLU A 209 5.31 18.96 -18.30
CA GLU A 209 5.71 18.62 -19.68
C GLU A 209 5.30 17.22 -20.10
N ASN A 210 5.20 16.30 -19.14
CA ASN A 210 4.77 14.92 -19.38
C ASN A 210 3.31 14.66 -19.00
N ALA A 211 2.50 15.69 -18.75
CA ALA A 211 1.09 15.59 -18.38
C ALA A 211 0.85 14.64 -17.18
N ILE A 212 1.72 14.70 -16.17
CA ILE A 212 1.64 13.86 -14.96
C ILE A 212 0.95 14.67 -13.86
N PHE A 213 -0.28 14.30 -13.52
CA PHE A 213 -1.12 15.01 -12.56
C PHE A 213 -1.32 14.22 -11.26
N PRO A 214 -1.45 14.93 -10.11
CA PRO A 214 -1.67 14.27 -8.82
C PRO A 214 -2.99 13.51 -8.79
N THR A 215 -2.99 12.37 -8.13
CA THR A 215 -4.17 11.53 -7.94
C THR A 215 -4.37 11.15 -6.48
N HIS A 216 -5.59 10.74 -6.16
CA HIS A 216 -5.94 10.14 -4.89
C HIS A 216 -5.95 8.61 -5.02
N PHE A 217 -4.84 7.96 -4.68
CA PHE A 217 -4.73 6.52 -4.75
C PHE A 217 -4.40 5.91 -3.38
N SER A 218 -5.16 4.89 -3.01
CA SER A 218 -4.89 4.07 -1.82
C SER A 218 -4.86 2.62 -2.26
N LYS A 219 -3.71 1.94 -2.15
CA LYS A 219 -3.56 0.52 -2.54
C LYS A 219 -4.68 -0.34 -1.91
N TYR A 220 -4.86 -0.26 -0.59
CA TYR A 220 -5.90 -0.99 0.11
C TYR A 220 -7.32 -0.55 -0.30
N GLY A 221 -7.55 0.77 -0.52
CA GLY A 221 -8.85 1.26 -1.00
C GLY A 221 -9.19 0.79 -2.41
N ALA A 222 -8.20 0.80 -3.31
CA ALA A 222 -8.39 0.32 -4.69
C ALA A 222 -8.65 -1.19 -4.71
N ALA A 223 -7.86 -1.99 -3.99
CA ALA A 223 -8.04 -3.43 -3.90
C ALA A 223 -9.42 -3.79 -3.32
N TYR A 224 -9.85 -3.12 -2.25
CA TYR A 224 -11.21 -3.31 -1.70
C TYR A 224 -12.31 -2.97 -2.71
N GLN A 225 -12.15 -1.89 -3.49
CA GLN A 225 -13.12 -1.53 -4.54
C GLN A 225 -13.13 -2.54 -5.69
N THR A 226 -11.98 -3.12 -6.05
CA THR A 226 -11.88 -4.19 -7.05
C THR A 226 -12.60 -5.43 -6.56
N MET A 227 -12.32 -5.89 -5.33
CA MET A 227 -13.03 -7.00 -4.70
C MET A 227 -14.56 -6.82 -4.75
N LEU A 228 -15.07 -5.62 -4.41
CA LEU A 228 -16.51 -5.35 -4.45
C LEU A 228 -17.09 -5.41 -5.87
N ARG A 229 -16.32 -5.06 -6.89
CA ARG A 229 -16.78 -5.17 -8.29
C ARG A 229 -16.84 -6.62 -8.73
N GLU A 230 -15.82 -7.41 -8.41
CA GLU A 230 -15.73 -8.83 -8.75
C GLU A 230 -16.84 -9.63 -8.06
N SER A 231 -17.13 -9.35 -6.77
CA SER A 231 -18.21 -10.00 -6.03
C SER A 231 -19.61 -9.61 -6.51
N ARG A 232 -19.76 -8.50 -7.22
CA ARG A 232 -21.03 -8.04 -7.81
C ARG A 232 -21.20 -8.44 -9.27
N SER A 233 -20.13 -8.81 -9.95
CA SER A 233 -20.23 -9.38 -11.30
C SER A 233 -20.98 -10.71 -11.15
N PRO A 234 -22.14 -10.90 -11.80
CA PRO A 234 -22.77 -12.20 -11.81
C PRO A 234 -21.72 -13.16 -12.38
N GLN A 235 -21.41 -14.24 -11.66
CA GLN A 235 -20.83 -15.40 -12.30
C GLN A 235 -21.88 -15.81 -13.33
N PHE A 236 -21.71 -15.37 -14.58
CA PHE A 236 -22.31 -16.09 -15.70
C PHE A 236 -21.61 -17.45 -15.65
N GLY A 237 -22.29 -18.37 -14.98
CA GLY A 237 -22.01 -19.77 -15.15
C GLY A 237 -21.94 -19.96 -16.66
N SER A 238 -20.95 -20.67 -17.14
CA SER A 238 -20.92 -21.15 -18.50
C SER A 238 -22.09 -22.13 -18.67
N GLU A 239 -23.30 -21.61 -18.73
CA GLU A 239 -24.42 -22.33 -19.26
C GLU A 239 -24.06 -22.60 -20.71
N THR A 240 -23.62 -23.81 -20.96
CA THR A 240 -23.32 -24.27 -22.31
C THR A 240 -24.65 -24.26 -23.03
N ILE A 241 -24.84 -23.27 -23.90
CA ILE A 241 -26.02 -23.21 -24.75
C ILE A 241 -25.88 -24.37 -25.75
N HIS A 242 -26.71 -25.38 -25.60
CA HIS A 242 -26.83 -26.48 -26.53
C HIS A 242 -27.93 -26.17 -27.54
N ILE A 243 -27.59 -26.27 -28.80
CA ILE A 243 -28.56 -26.17 -29.91
C ILE A 243 -28.74 -27.59 -30.45
N ASN A 244 -29.96 -28.10 -30.41
CA ASN A 244 -30.24 -29.40 -31.03
C ASN A 244 -30.34 -29.33 -32.57
N GLU A 245 -30.38 -30.47 -33.21
CA GLU A 245 -30.47 -30.57 -34.68
C GLU A 245 -31.73 -29.92 -35.27
N LYS A 246 -32.69 -29.51 -34.47
CA LYS A 246 -33.89 -28.80 -34.88
C LYS A 246 -33.82 -27.29 -34.65
N GLY A 247 -32.66 -26.77 -34.15
CA GLY A 247 -32.43 -25.35 -33.87
C GLY A 247 -33.06 -24.83 -32.58
N GLU A 248 -33.50 -25.71 -31.67
CA GLU A 248 -34.06 -25.33 -30.39
C GLU A 248 -32.91 -25.12 -29.37
N ILE A 249 -33.00 -24.03 -28.61
CA ILE A 249 -31.99 -23.65 -27.57
C ILE A 249 -32.47 -24.18 -26.25
N TYR A 250 -31.60 -24.89 -25.52
CA TYR A 250 -31.84 -25.29 -24.12
C TYR A 250 -30.58 -25.09 -23.26
N CYS A 251 -30.77 -24.73 -21.99
CA CYS A 251 -29.72 -24.61 -20.98
C CYS A 251 -29.66 -25.92 -20.22
N ALA A 252 -28.45 -26.46 -20.07
CA ALA A 252 -28.18 -27.63 -19.21
C ALA A 252 -27.52 -27.21 -17.90
#